data_e473802980c76b2faf61d5e80b277b5c
#
_entry.id   e473802980c76b2faf61d5e80b277b5c
#
_cell.length_a   1.000
_cell.length_b   1.000
_cell.length_c   1.000
_cell.angle_alpha   90.00
_cell.angle_beta   90.00
_cell.angle_gamma   90.00
#
_symmetry.space_group_name_H-M   'P 1'
#
loop_
_entity.id
_entity.type
_entity.pdbx_description
1 polymer ?
#
loop_
_entity_poly.entity_id
_entity_poly.type
_entity_poly.pdbx_seq_one_letter_code
_entity_poly.pdbx_strand_id
1 'polypeptide(L)'
;SASDFRQALAGKMPGVQVTTPSGDPEGNVSIRVRGISTVNAGSDPLYIIDGVPVERGFANLNNNDIESVEVLKDASSAAIYGSRGSNGVIIITTKQGQSEKVKIQYDGYYGIQNVSKKLDMMNAYQFAEFAKDGHDNAYLDANPGASPDDPNGMRPNSWERIPTELFPYLNGDRGLTDTDWQDAIFRTAGTQSHNISVSGRGKTVGYFVSANYYDKEGVVINSDFKKYSMRMNLDGQYKKFKFGVNFSPSYSTSNRVDASGAGGVVQSALMMPPVWPVYNADGSYNYQGNGYWRIGNDYQHNAILNPVAMANLQSDVVDRMAIVGKVFAEIEFFKGLTYNISFGGDYYGSHNDTYRSSELPLLGQKYYDTKSNPIAYSSSGFYFNWLIENKVNYNTTINEDHSLNLVLVQSAQKETYKGNNVTATDFPNDYIQTIGGGTVTKGNSDKTQWSIASYLARAQYSYKGKYMASAAIRADGSSRFGENNRWG
;
A
#
# COMPACT_ATOMS: atom_id res chain seq x y z
N SER A 1 8.09 -10.80 -11.41
CA SER A 1 8.11 -9.34 -11.64
C SER A 1 7.42 -8.64 -10.49
N ALA A 2 7.97 -7.51 -10.07
CA ALA A 2 7.43 -6.74 -8.95
C ALA A 2 6.17 -5.98 -9.41
N SER A 3 5.11 -6.01 -8.60
CA SER A 3 3.88 -5.24 -8.82
C SER A 3 4.11 -3.72 -8.67
N ASP A 4 5.16 -3.37 -7.94
CA ASP A 4 5.55 -2.01 -7.59
C ASP A 4 7.05 -1.83 -7.90
N PHE A 5 7.42 -0.73 -8.57
CA PHE A 5 8.82 -0.45 -8.93
C PHE A 5 9.74 -0.37 -7.70
N ARG A 6 9.20 0.01 -6.54
CA ARG A 6 9.94 0.08 -5.28
C ARG A 6 10.52 -1.27 -4.88
N GLN A 7 9.79 -2.38 -5.11
CA GLN A 7 10.30 -3.73 -4.87
C GLN A 7 11.49 -4.05 -5.77
N ALA A 8 11.48 -3.54 -7.01
CA ALA A 8 12.57 -3.74 -7.94
C ALA A 8 13.89 -3.04 -7.53
N LEU A 9 13.82 -2.07 -6.60
CA LEU A 9 15.00 -1.37 -6.05
C LEU A 9 15.67 -2.12 -4.90
N ALA A 10 15.00 -3.14 -4.32
CA ALA A 10 15.53 -3.90 -3.19
C ALA A 10 16.89 -4.52 -3.54
N GLY A 11 17.89 -4.25 -2.72
CA GLY A 11 19.25 -4.76 -2.88
C GLY A 11 20.07 -4.16 -4.05
N LYS A 12 19.49 -3.26 -4.88
CA LYS A 12 20.17 -2.66 -6.03
C LYS A 12 20.79 -1.30 -5.77
N MET A 13 20.38 -0.62 -4.71
CA MET A 13 20.86 0.73 -4.40
C MET A 13 21.47 0.80 -3.00
N PRO A 14 22.79 1.12 -2.85
CA PRO A 14 23.42 1.26 -1.54
C PRO A 14 22.73 2.35 -0.70
N GLY A 15 22.44 2.06 0.58
CA GLY A 15 21.80 3.03 1.51
C GLY A 15 20.32 3.26 1.28
N VAL A 16 19.67 2.41 0.47
CA VAL A 16 18.22 2.36 0.29
C VAL A 16 17.69 1.06 0.88
N GLN A 17 16.86 1.17 1.90
CA GLN A 17 16.19 0.03 2.51
C GLN A 17 14.78 -0.05 1.93
N VAL A 18 14.42 -1.22 1.40
CA VAL A 18 13.09 -1.53 0.90
C VAL A 18 12.49 -2.61 1.78
N THR A 19 11.32 -2.36 2.32
CA THR A 19 10.60 -3.30 3.20
C THR A 19 9.22 -3.56 2.63
N THR A 20 8.84 -4.84 2.53
CA THR A 20 7.50 -5.29 2.16
C THR A 20 6.92 -6.01 3.39
N PRO A 21 6.09 -5.35 4.20
CA PRO A 21 5.69 -5.89 5.51
C PRO A 21 4.63 -6.98 5.43
N SER A 22 3.94 -7.13 4.30
CA SER A 22 2.86 -8.11 4.14
C SER A 22 2.87 -8.79 2.77
N GLY A 23 2.21 -9.95 2.68
CA GLY A 23 1.92 -10.65 1.42
C GLY A 23 0.67 -10.17 0.68
N ASP A 24 0.11 -9.04 1.08
CA ASP A 24 -1.06 -8.42 0.47
C ASP A 24 -0.87 -8.28 -1.06
N PRO A 25 -1.87 -8.65 -1.89
CA PRO A 25 -1.82 -8.49 -3.34
C PRO A 25 -1.49 -7.08 -3.80
N GLU A 26 -1.97 -6.06 -3.09
CA GLU A 26 -1.70 -4.66 -3.38
C GLU A 26 -0.23 -4.28 -3.10
N GLY A 27 0.38 -4.88 -2.09
CA GLY A 27 1.79 -4.72 -1.72
C GLY A 27 2.11 -3.34 -1.14
N ASN A 28 2.06 -3.21 0.18
CA ASN A 28 2.59 -2.02 0.84
C ASN A 28 4.12 -2.08 0.88
N VAL A 29 4.77 -1.23 0.09
CA VAL A 29 6.24 -1.14 0.04
C VAL A 29 6.66 0.16 0.70
N SER A 30 7.54 0.07 1.69
CA SER A 30 8.17 1.23 2.32
C SER A 30 9.63 1.35 1.86
N ILE A 31 10.03 2.56 1.50
CA ILE A 31 11.43 2.87 1.18
C ILE A 31 11.96 3.86 2.21
N ARG A 32 13.18 3.61 2.68
CA ARG A 32 13.94 4.54 3.52
C ARG A 32 15.31 4.78 2.92
N VAL A 33 15.72 6.05 2.90
CA VAL A 33 17.04 6.47 2.42
C VAL A 33 17.85 6.95 3.62
N ARG A 34 19.00 6.29 3.90
CA ARG A 34 19.89 6.60 5.04
C ARG A 34 19.25 6.51 6.44
N GLY A 35 18.15 5.76 6.60
CA GLY A 35 17.51 5.53 7.90
C GLY A 35 16.43 6.57 8.25
N ILE A 36 16.10 6.67 9.55
CA ILE A 36 15.07 7.57 10.07
C ILE A 36 15.74 8.87 10.47
N SER A 37 15.36 9.99 9.86
CA SER A 37 15.91 11.33 10.13
C SER A 37 15.04 12.16 11.07
N THR A 38 13.84 11.71 11.41
CA THR A 38 12.88 12.48 12.21
C THR A 38 12.11 11.57 13.17
N VAL A 39 11.72 12.12 14.34
CA VAL A 39 10.95 11.42 15.36
C VAL A 39 9.44 11.50 15.11
N ASN A 40 8.95 12.66 14.64
CA ASN A 40 7.52 12.97 14.54
C ASN A 40 7.02 13.26 13.11
N ALA A 41 7.91 13.36 12.12
CA ALA A 41 7.53 13.56 10.72
C ALA A 41 7.69 12.26 9.93
N GLY A 42 7.05 12.15 8.74
CA GLY A 42 7.21 11.01 7.85
C GLY A 42 8.66 10.80 7.44
N SER A 43 9.09 9.55 7.31
CA SER A 43 10.44 9.15 6.90
C SER A 43 10.55 8.77 5.42
N ASP A 44 9.46 8.91 4.66
CA ASP A 44 9.44 8.59 3.24
C ASP A 44 10.23 9.61 2.42
N PRO A 45 10.99 9.15 1.41
CA PRO A 45 11.68 10.05 0.50
C PRO A 45 10.69 10.81 -0.40
N LEU A 46 11.12 11.96 -0.91
CA LEU A 46 10.37 12.71 -1.92
C LEU A 46 10.49 12.00 -3.28
N TYR A 47 9.35 11.70 -3.92
CA TYR A 47 9.32 11.15 -5.26
C TYR A 47 9.13 12.25 -6.30
N ILE A 48 9.97 12.24 -7.34
CA ILE A 48 9.89 13.15 -8.47
C ILE A 48 9.70 12.34 -9.74
N ILE A 49 8.55 12.43 -10.39
CA ILE A 49 8.26 11.73 -11.64
C ILE A 49 8.25 12.76 -12.78
N ASP A 50 9.21 12.64 -13.71
CA ASP A 50 9.41 13.57 -14.83
C ASP A 50 9.44 15.05 -14.40
N GLY A 51 9.98 15.31 -13.19
CA GLY A 51 10.10 16.63 -12.61
C GLY A 51 8.86 17.12 -11.84
N VAL A 52 7.83 16.29 -11.65
CA VAL A 52 6.68 16.56 -10.78
C VAL A 52 6.91 15.92 -9.42
N PRO A 53 6.87 16.70 -8.31
CA PRO A 53 6.84 16.12 -6.97
C PRO A 53 5.51 15.40 -6.75
N VAL A 54 5.56 14.11 -6.43
CA VAL A 54 4.39 13.25 -6.22
C VAL A 54 4.39 12.81 -4.76
N GLU A 55 3.35 13.18 -4.03
CA GLU A 55 3.20 12.82 -2.63
C GLU A 55 2.52 11.46 -2.46
N ARG A 56 1.62 11.13 -3.39
CA ARG A 56 0.81 9.89 -3.38
C ARG A 56 0.65 9.35 -4.80
N GLY A 57 0.18 8.12 -4.93
CA GLY A 57 -0.12 7.54 -6.24
C GLY A 57 1.10 7.08 -7.05
N PHE A 58 2.32 7.31 -6.58
CA PHE A 58 3.55 6.85 -7.25
C PHE A 58 3.64 5.31 -7.32
N ALA A 59 3.00 4.59 -6.39
CA ALA A 59 2.90 3.13 -6.41
C ALA A 59 2.15 2.60 -7.64
N ASN A 60 1.32 3.43 -8.26
CA ASN A 60 0.54 3.06 -9.44
C ASN A 60 1.32 3.20 -10.77
N LEU A 61 2.57 3.67 -10.73
CA LEU A 61 3.42 3.73 -11.90
C LEU A 61 3.74 2.31 -12.41
N ASN A 62 3.65 2.13 -13.74
CA ASN A 62 4.01 0.87 -14.36
C ASN A 62 5.54 0.75 -14.50
N ASN A 63 6.11 -0.34 -14.02
CA ASN A 63 7.56 -0.59 -14.09
C ASN A 63 8.10 -0.58 -15.54
N ASN A 64 7.29 -1.03 -16.49
CA ASN A 64 7.69 -1.08 -17.91
C ASN A 64 7.82 0.30 -18.56
N ASP A 65 7.26 1.35 -17.93
CA ASP A 65 7.34 2.73 -18.42
C ASP A 65 8.55 3.50 -17.87
N ILE A 66 9.29 2.92 -16.92
CA ILE A 66 10.44 3.55 -16.30
C ILE A 66 11.67 3.38 -17.17
N GLU A 67 12.36 4.49 -17.45
CA GLU A 67 13.66 4.51 -18.11
C GLU A 67 14.80 4.44 -17.09
N SER A 68 14.74 5.30 -16.05
CA SER A 68 15.75 5.33 -14.99
C SER A 68 15.16 5.72 -13.64
N VAL A 69 15.84 5.27 -12.57
CA VAL A 69 15.58 5.70 -11.19
C VAL A 69 16.90 6.15 -10.57
N GLU A 70 16.91 7.37 -10.08
CA GLU A 70 18.06 7.98 -9.42
C GLU A 70 17.70 8.33 -7.98
N VAL A 71 18.64 8.15 -7.05
CA VAL A 71 18.43 8.49 -5.63
C VAL A 71 19.44 9.55 -5.20
N LEU A 72 18.93 10.74 -4.92
CA LEU A 72 19.74 11.81 -4.34
C LEU A 72 19.78 11.62 -2.82
N LYS A 73 20.96 11.27 -2.34
CA LYS A 73 21.19 10.98 -0.92
C LYS A 73 21.83 12.16 -0.19
N ASP A 74 22.61 12.97 -0.92
CA ASP A 74 23.40 14.05 -0.33
C ASP A 74 22.61 15.33 -0.21
N ALA A 75 22.79 16.04 0.91
CA ALA A 75 22.11 17.30 1.16
C ALA A 75 22.35 18.35 0.07
N SER A 76 23.55 18.38 -0.53
CA SER A 76 23.87 19.29 -1.63
C SER A 76 23.10 19.01 -2.91
N SER A 77 22.93 17.75 -3.27
CA SER A 77 22.15 17.34 -4.45
C SER A 77 20.65 17.45 -4.21
N ALA A 78 20.19 17.20 -2.98
CA ALA A 78 18.78 17.33 -2.58
C ALA A 78 18.35 18.79 -2.31
N ALA A 79 19.31 19.73 -2.13
CA ALA A 79 19.02 21.14 -1.81
C ALA A 79 18.11 21.85 -2.83
N ILE A 80 18.15 21.43 -4.11
CA ILE A 80 17.23 21.97 -5.13
C ILE A 80 15.77 21.69 -4.83
N TYR A 81 15.46 20.65 -4.00
CA TYR A 81 14.11 20.30 -3.57
C TYR A 81 13.74 20.88 -2.19
N GLY A 82 14.67 21.67 -1.57
CA GLY A 82 14.46 22.33 -0.29
C GLY A 82 14.28 21.36 0.88
N SER A 83 13.55 21.77 1.91
CA SER A 83 13.31 20.99 3.12
C SER A 83 12.63 19.63 2.87
N ARG A 84 11.88 19.50 1.77
CA ARG A 84 11.23 18.22 1.40
C ARG A 84 12.23 17.14 0.98
N GLY A 85 13.44 17.52 0.56
CA GLY A 85 14.51 16.58 0.22
C GLY A 85 15.28 16.01 1.42
N SER A 86 14.94 16.37 2.67
CA SER A 86 15.66 15.96 3.88
C SER A 86 15.75 14.44 4.08
N ASN A 87 14.72 13.70 3.68
CA ASN A 87 14.66 12.23 3.75
C ASN A 87 15.22 11.54 2.47
N GLY A 88 15.90 12.31 1.60
CA GLY A 88 16.34 11.86 0.27
C GLY A 88 15.29 12.12 -0.80
N VAL A 89 15.73 12.06 -2.06
CA VAL A 89 14.86 12.27 -3.22
C VAL A 89 15.04 11.11 -4.19
N ILE A 90 13.94 10.53 -4.65
CA ILE A 90 13.91 9.50 -5.68
C ILE A 90 13.38 10.13 -6.95
N ILE A 91 14.23 10.23 -7.96
CA ILE A 91 13.90 10.77 -9.27
C ILE A 91 13.61 9.62 -10.21
N ILE A 92 12.44 9.64 -10.81
CA ILE A 92 11.98 8.65 -11.77
C ILE A 92 11.82 9.35 -13.12
N THR A 93 12.60 8.89 -14.09
CA THR A 93 12.48 9.32 -15.49
C THR A 93 11.78 8.22 -16.27
N THR A 94 10.80 8.60 -17.07
CA THR A 94 10.02 7.65 -17.85
C THR A 94 10.43 7.64 -19.31
N LYS A 95 10.12 6.54 -20.01
CA LYS A 95 10.44 6.31 -21.40
C LYS A 95 9.86 7.39 -22.32
N GLN A 96 10.65 7.79 -23.31
CA GLN A 96 10.30 8.76 -24.34
C GLN A 96 10.53 8.16 -25.73
N GLY A 97 9.90 8.74 -26.74
CA GLY A 97 10.15 8.38 -28.13
C GLY A 97 11.50 8.91 -28.59
N GLN A 98 12.45 8.05 -28.86
CA GLN A 98 13.84 8.41 -29.26
C GLN A 98 14.17 7.99 -30.69
N SER A 99 13.58 6.89 -31.17
CA SER A 99 13.87 6.30 -32.47
C SER A 99 13.02 6.88 -33.59
N GLU A 100 13.61 7.17 -34.76
CA GLU A 100 12.86 7.55 -35.98
C GLU A 100 11.93 6.43 -36.46
N LYS A 101 12.26 5.18 -36.19
CA LYS A 101 11.41 4.04 -36.49
C LYS A 101 10.38 3.85 -35.39
N VAL A 102 9.14 3.66 -35.78
CA VAL A 102 8.08 3.28 -34.84
C VAL A 102 8.43 1.93 -34.24
N LYS A 103 8.44 1.86 -32.90
CA LYS A 103 8.65 0.65 -32.15
C LYS A 103 7.35 0.28 -31.42
N ILE A 104 6.84 -0.92 -31.69
CA ILE A 104 5.72 -1.51 -30.95
C ILE A 104 6.31 -2.63 -30.11
N GLN A 105 5.97 -2.65 -28.85
CA GLN A 105 6.47 -3.65 -27.89
C GLN A 105 5.30 -4.16 -27.05
N TYR A 106 5.25 -5.48 -26.89
CA TYR A 106 4.36 -6.15 -25.97
C TYR A 106 5.20 -6.95 -24.96
N ASP A 107 4.89 -6.77 -23.68
CA ASP A 107 5.48 -7.48 -22.57
C ASP A 107 4.36 -8.11 -21.76
N GLY A 108 4.34 -9.43 -21.67
CA GLY A 108 3.31 -10.16 -20.94
C GLY A 108 3.91 -11.29 -20.12
N TYR A 109 3.29 -11.56 -18.97
CA TYR A 109 3.59 -12.75 -18.20
C TYR A 109 2.34 -13.26 -17.49
N TYR A 110 2.34 -14.56 -17.23
CA TYR A 110 1.44 -15.22 -16.32
C TYR A 110 2.28 -16.01 -15.32
N GLY A 111 1.87 -16.02 -14.06
CA GLY A 111 2.54 -16.72 -12.99
C GLY A 111 1.56 -17.24 -11.96
N ILE A 112 2.00 -18.18 -11.14
CA ILE A 112 1.28 -18.70 -9.99
C ILE A 112 2.10 -18.42 -8.73
N GLN A 113 1.42 -18.21 -7.62
CA GLN A 113 2.04 -18.01 -6.32
C GLN A 113 1.35 -18.87 -5.27
N ASN A 114 2.15 -19.36 -4.35
CA ASN A 114 1.71 -20.12 -3.20
C ASN A 114 2.33 -19.52 -1.94
N VAL A 115 1.77 -19.85 -0.79
CA VAL A 115 2.41 -19.56 0.50
C VAL A 115 3.76 -20.25 0.55
N SER A 116 4.82 -19.50 0.82
CA SER A 116 6.20 -20.02 0.82
C SER A 116 6.46 -21.01 1.93
N LYS A 117 5.78 -20.85 3.07
CA LYS A 117 5.91 -21.74 4.22
C LYS A 117 4.63 -21.67 5.05
N LYS A 118 4.07 -22.82 5.37
CA LYS A 118 3.06 -23.01 6.43
C LYS A 118 3.74 -23.36 7.73
N LEU A 119 3.11 -23.05 8.85
CA LEU A 119 3.55 -23.52 10.14
C LEU A 119 3.10 -24.98 10.34
N ASP A 120 3.94 -25.76 10.97
CA ASP A 120 3.60 -27.13 11.35
C ASP A 120 2.74 -27.07 12.63
N MET A 121 1.44 -27.29 12.44
CA MET A 121 0.43 -27.21 13.50
C MET A 121 0.06 -28.61 13.99
N MET A 122 -0.42 -28.69 15.24
CA MET A 122 -0.96 -29.94 15.78
C MET A 122 -2.16 -30.39 14.96
N ASN A 123 -2.22 -31.69 14.65
CA ASN A 123 -3.46 -32.30 14.18
C ASN A 123 -4.47 -32.46 15.34
N ALA A 124 -5.71 -32.86 15.04
CA ALA A 124 -6.78 -32.94 16.03
C ALA A 124 -6.48 -33.88 17.20
N TYR A 125 -5.77 -34.98 16.97
CA TYR A 125 -5.39 -35.92 18.01
C TYR A 125 -4.29 -35.37 18.92
N GLN A 126 -3.26 -34.77 18.35
CA GLN A 126 -2.20 -34.09 19.10
C GLN A 126 -2.75 -32.92 19.90
N PHE A 127 -3.68 -32.18 19.32
CA PHE A 127 -4.38 -31.10 20.00
C PHE A 127 -5.19 -31.60 21.20
N ALA A 128 -5.93 -32.72 21.05
CA ALA A 128 -6.72 -33.31 22.14
C ALA A 128 -5.85 -33.71 23.30
N GLU A 129 -4.70 -34.39 23.08
CA GLU A 129 -3.72 -34.73 24.10
C GLU A 129 -3.14 -33.51 24.79
N PHE A 130 -2.73 -32.49 24.02
CA PHE A 130 -2.21 -31.23 24.54
C PHE A 130 -3.24 -30.52 25.44
N ALA A 131 -4.49 -30.44 24.97
CA ALA A 131 -5.57 -29.82 25.73
C ALA A 131 -5.87 -30.60 27.00
N LYS A 132 -5.90 -31.94 26.94
CA LYS A 132 -6.05 -32.81 28.14
C LYS A 132 -4.97 -32.51 29.17
N ASP A 133 -3.70 -32.48 28.77
CA ASP A 133 -2.58 -32.17 29.67
C ASP A 133 -2.74 -30.79 30.33
N GLY A 134 -3.21 -29.81 29.59
CA GLY A 134 -3.49 -28.44 30.10
C GLY A 134 -4.60 -28.45 31.17
N HIS A 135 -5.71 -29.17 30.92
CA HIS A 135 -6.82 -29.29 31.86
C HIS A 135 -6.44 -30.12 33.09
N ASP A 136 -5.66 -31.19 32.93
CA ASP A 136 -5.15 -32.01 34.01
C ASP A 136 -4.23 -31.20 34.93
N ASN A 137 -3.28 -30.46 34.37
CA ASN A 137 -2.39 -29.59 35.14
C ASN A 137 -3.18 -28.51 35.91
N ALA A 138 -4.16 -27.87 35.27
CA ALA A 138 -5.02 -26.90 35.94
C ALA A 138 -5.80 -27.49 37.11
N TYR A 139 -6.27 -28.74 36.97
CA TYR A 139 -6.96 -29.48 38.03
C TYR A 139 -6.04 -29.81 39.19
N LEU A 140 -4.86 -30.35 38.89
CA LEU A 140 -3.86 -30.73 39.92
C LEU A 140 -3.34 -29.51 40.69
N ASP A 141 -3.07 -28.42 40.03
CA ASP A 141 -2.59 -27.17 40.64
C ASP A 141 -3.62 -26.56 41.61
N ALA A 142 -4.91 -26.65 41.24
CA ALA A 142 -5.99 -26.07 42.04
C ALA A 142 -6.48 -26.99 43.19
N ASN A 143 -6.24 -28.31 43.11
CA ASN A 143 -6.80 -29.33 44.04
C ASN A 143 -5.69 -30.23 44.60
N PRO A 144 -5.04 -29.85 45.73
CA PRO A 144 -4.01 -30.66 46.35
C PRO A 144 -4.51 -32.06 46.71
N GLY A 145 -3.83 -33.11 46.23
CA GLY A 145 -4.20 -34.51 46.42
C GLY A 145 -5.09 -35.11 45.33
N ALA A 146 -5.44 -34.35 44.31
CA ALA A 146 -6.14 -34.81 43.11
C ALA A 146 -5.26 -35.72 42.24
N SER A 147 -5.91 -36.52 41.36
CA SER A 147 -5.24 -37.35 40.38
C SER A 147 -5.67 -36.96 38.97
N PRO A 148 -4.79 -37.02 37.96
CA PRO A 148 -5.20 -36.81 36.55
C PRO A 148 -6.21 -37.87 36.07
N ASP A 149 -6.28 -39.03 36.76
CA ASP A 149 -7.20 -40.12 36.51
C ASP A 149 -8.59 -39.90 37.14
N ASP A 150 -8.77 -38.83 37.93
CA ASP A 150 -10.07 -38.53 38.52
C ASP A 150 -11.11 -38.26 37.42
N PRO A 151 -12.32 -38.81 37.57
CA PRO A 151 -13.39 -38.60 36.59
C PRO A 151 -13.66 -37.11 36.33
N ASN A 152 -13.91 -36.76 35.07
CA ASN A 152 -14.14 -35.38 34.67
C ASN A 152 -15.28 -34.69 35.45
N GLY A 153 -16.27 -35.46 35.88
CA GLY A 153 -17.38 -34.96 36.72
C GLY A 153 -16.97 -34.60 38.18
N MET A 154 -15.83 -35.05 38.68
CA MET A 154 -15.29 -34.68 39.98
C MET A 154 -14.51 -33.35 39.97
N ARG A 155 -14.16 -32.84 38.77
CA ARG A 155 -13.43 -31.59 38.61
C ARG A 155 -14.39 -30.40 38.84
N PRO A 156 -14.13 -29.55 39.84
CA PRO A 156 -15.12 -28.57 40.28
C PRO A 156 -15.34 -27.44 39.26
N ASN A 157 -14.26 -27.03 38.62
CA ASN A 157 -14.31 -25.88 37.73
C ASN A 157 -14.34 -26.26 36.23
N SER A 158 -14.99 -25.45 35.42
CA SER A 158 -15.11 -25.71 33.96
C SER A 158 -13.76 -25.72 33.25
N TRP A 159 -12.78 -24.94 33.71
CA TRP A 159 -11.44 -24.88 33.13
C TRP A 159 -10.53 -26.06 33.56
N GLU A 160 -10.96 -26.84 34.53
CA GLU A 160 -10.30 -28.06 34.93
C GLU A 160 -10.83 -29.29 34.19
N ARG A 161 -12.05 -29.16 33.64
CA ARG A 161 -12.72 -30.26 32.95
C ARG A 161 -12.25 -30.37 31.51
N ILE A 162 -11.90 -31.57 31.09
CA ILE A 162 -11.60 -31.90 29.70
C ILE A 162 -12.89 -31.72 28.89
N PRO A 163 -12.90 -30.90 27.81
CA PRO A 163 -14.05 -30.77 26.93
C PRO A 163 -14.51 -32.10 26.37
N THR A 164 -15.83 -32.37 26.43
CA THR A 164 -16.39 -33.67 26.05
C THR A 164 -16.16 -34.04 24.61
N GLU A 165 -16.06 -33.05 23.71
CA GLU A 165 -15.77 -33.19 22.30
C GLU A 165 -14.36 -33.75 22.00
N LEU A 166 -13.45 -33.71 22.97
CA LEU A 166 -12.10 -34.28 22.84
C LEU A 166 -12.03 -35.78 23.16
N PHE A 167 -13.00 -36.33 23.90
CA PHE A 167 -12.97 -37.74 24.30
C PHE A 167 -12.88 -38.72 23.13
N PRO A 168 -13.62 -38.56 21.99
CA PRO A 168 -13.45 -39.45 20.86
C PRO A 168 -11.99 -39.49 20.33
N TYR A 169 -11.32 -38.33 20.27
CA TYR A 169 -9.92 -38.26 19.85
C TYR A 169 -8.97 -38.95 20.85
N LEU A 170 -9.19 -38.70 22.14
CA LEU A 170 -8.40 -39.32 23.24
C LEU A 170 -8.62 -40.85 23.31
N ASN A 171 -9.78 -41.35 22.92
CA ASN A 171 -10.08 -42.75 22.81
C ASN A 171 -9.49 -43.40 21.54
N GLY A 172 -8.94 -42.61 20.61
CA GLY A 172 -8.36 -43.11 19.38
C GLY A 172 -9.39 -43.45 18.30
N ASP A 173 -10.63 -42.90 18.38
CA ASP A 173 -11.65 -43.08 17.35
C ASP A 173 -11.13 -42.50 16.05
N ARG A 174 -11.44 -43.19 14.91
CA ARG A 174 -10.94 -42.80 13.57
C ARG A 174 -12.01 -42.10 12.74
N GLY A 175 -11.55 -41.31 11.76
CA GLY A 175 -12.46 -40.63 10.82
C GLY A 175 -13.14 -39.39 11.40
N LEU A 176 -12.61 -38.87 12.50
CA LEU A 176 -13.07 -37.62 13.12
C LEU A 176 -12.58 -36.40 12.34
N THR A 177 -13.15 -35.26 12.64
CA THR A 177 -12.75 -33.96 12.06
C THR A 177 -11.28 -33.66 12.42
N ASP A 178 -10.49 -33.34 11.40
CA ASP A 178 -9.11 -32.89 11.54
C ASP A 178 -8.86 -31.79 10.50
N THR A 179 -9.16 -30.56 10.88
CA THR A 179 -9.17 -29.40 9.98
C THR A 179 -7.80 -28.75 9.92
N ASP A 180 -7.15 -28.77 8.76
CA ASP A 180 -6.04 -27.87 8.47
C ASP A 180 -6.60 -26.48 8.13
N TRP A 181 -6.62 -25.59 9.11
CA TRP A 181 -7.12 -24.24 8.95
C TRP A 181 -6.26 -23.37 8.03
N GLN A 182 -4.97 -23.69 7.89
CA GLN A 182 -4.10 -23.00 6.92
C GLN A 182 -4.49 -23.39 5.49
N ASP A 183 -4.78 -24.67 5.23
CA ASP A 183 -5.28 -25.13 3.94
C ASP A 183 -6.66 -24.57 3.61
N ALA A 184 -7.50 -24.38 4.62
CA ALA A 184 -8.83 -23.80 4.42
C ALA A 184 -8.81 -22.33 3.97
N ILE A 185 -7.77 -21.55 4.33
CA ILE A 185 -7.68 -20.12 3.98
C ILE A 185 -6.68 -19.81 2.87
N PHE A 186 -5.72 -20.71 2.61
CA PHE A 186 -4.72 -20.49 1.58
C PHE A 186 -5.07 -21.18 0.26
N ARG A 187 -4.74 -20.52 -0.83
CA ARG A 187 -4.92 -21.05 -2.19
C ARG A 187 -3.69 -20.82 -3.06
N THR A 188 -3.58 -21.63 -4.11
CA THR A 188 -2.72 -21.29 -5.25
C THR A 188 -3.37 -20.13 -6.00
N ALA A 189 -2.66 -19.04 -6.15
CA ALA A 189 -3.17 -17.78 -6.68
C ALA A 189 -2.49 -17.41 -8.01
N GLY A 190 -3.27 -16.91 -8.95
CA GLY A 190 -2.80 -16.46 -10.25
C GLY A 190 -2.27 -15.02 -10.21
N THR A 191 -1.33 -14.71 -11.09
CA THR A 191 -0.92 -13.33 -11.36
C THR A 191 -0.61 -13.17 -12.83
N GLN A 192 -1.06 -12.06 -13.44
CA GLN A 192 -0.81 -11.77 -14.84
C GLN A 192 -0.56 -10.28 -15.06
N SER A 193 0.21 -9.97 -16.08
CA SER A 193 0.44 -8.61 -16.53
C SER A 193 0.57 -8.58 -18.04
N HIS A 194 -0.06 -7.60 -18.66
CA HIS A 194 -0.04 -7.35 -20.09
C HIS A 194 0.26 -5.87 -20.32
N ASN A 195 1.36 -5.59 -20.99
CA ASN A 195 1.79 -4.25 -21.31
C ASN A 195 2.01 -4.12 -22.82
N ILE A 196 1.38 -3.12 -23.42
CA ILE A 196 1.64 -2.75 -24.82
C ILE A 196 2.16 -1.33 -24.85
N SER A 197 3.18 -1.06 -25.67
CA SER A 197 3.71 0.27 -25.86
C SER A 197 4.02 0.56 -27.33
N VAL A 198 3.86 1.81 -27.70
CA VAL A 198 4.19 2.34 -29.02
C VAL A 198 5.04 3.60 -28.84
N SER A 199 6.18 3.66 -29.49
CA SER A 199 7.07 4.82 -29.42
C SER A 199 7.69 5.13 -30.77
N GLY A 200 8.03 6.41 -30.96
CA GLY A 200 8.70 6.86 -32.17
C GLY A 200 9.06 8.34 -32.07
N ARG A 201 9.89 8.80 -33.00
CA ARG A 201 10.28 10.21 -33.10
C ARG A 201 10.32 10.63 -34.57
N GLY A 202 9.46 11.56 -34.91
CA GLY A 202 9.55 12.25 -36.18
C GLY A 202 10.57 13.39 -36.12
N LYS A 203 10.64 14.21 -37.21
CA LYS A 203 11.58 15.34 -37.28
C LYS A 203 11.36 16.37 -36.16
N THR A 204 10.13 16.52 -35.70
CA THR A 204 9.72 17.61 -34.79
C THR A 204 9.18 17.07 -33.45
N VAL A 205 8.53 15.89 -33.44
CA VAL A 205 7.79 15.38 -32.30
C VAL A 205 8.23 13.94 -32.00
N GLY A 206 8.55 13.67 -30.74
CA GLY A 206 8.69 12.34 -30.19
C GLY A 206 7.46 11.95 -29.38
N TYR A 207 7.13 10.67 -29.37
CA TYR A 207 6.02 10.13 -28.61
C TYR A 207 6.32 8.76 -28.01
N PHE A 208 5.78 8.52 -26.84
CA PHE A 208 5.69 7.22 -26.20
C PHE A 208 4.29 7.08 -25.60
N VAL A 209 3.60 6.00 -25.93
CA VAL A 209 2.28 5.66 -25.37
C VAL A 209 2.32 4.21 -24.92
N SER A 210 1.85 3.94 -23.72
CA SER A 210 1.69 2.58 -23.21
C SER A 210 0.35 2.39 -22.52
N ALA A 211 -0.11 1.14 -22.47
CA ALA A 211 -1.24 0.67 -21.69
C ALA A 211 -0.87 -0.62 -20.97
N ASN A 212 -1.23 -0.74 -19.71
CA ASN A 212 -0.95 -1.92 -18.90
C ASN A 212 -2.21 -2.39 -18.16
N TYR A 213 -2.40 -3.69 -18.16
CA TYR A 213 -3.30 -4.44 -17.28
C TYR A 213 -2.49 -5.33 -16.36
N TYR A 214 -2.77 -5.26 -15.08
CA TYR A 214 -2.17 -6.09 -14.03
C TYR A 214 -3.26 -6.67 -13.16
N ASP A 215 -3.20 -7.99 -12.93
CA ASP A 215 -4.16 -8.73 -12.10
C ASP A 215 -3.38 -9.70 -11.22
N LYS A 216 -3.64 -9.65 -9.93
CA LYS A 216 -2.98 -10.50 -8.93
C LYS A 216 -3.99 -10.97 -7.91
N GLU A 217 -4.25 -12.27 -7.91
CA GLU A 217 -4.97 -12.90 -6.81
C GLU A 217 -4.07 -13.02 -5.58
N GLY A 218 -4.67 -12.92 -4.40
CA GLY A 218 -3.97 -13.17 -3.14
C GLY A 218 -3.96 -14.65 -2.78
N VAL A 219 -2.93 -15.06 -2.05
CA VAL A 219 -2.82 -16.43 -1.51
C VAL A 219 -3.83 -16.72 -0.40
N VAL A 220 -4.37 -15.69 0.24
CA VAL A 220 -5.53 -15.78 1.13
C VAL A 220 -6.80 -15.69 0.28
N ILE A 221 -7.77 -16.58 0.53
CA ILE A 221 -9.05 -16.57 -0.19
C ILE A 221 -9.71 -15.19 -0.17
N ASN A 222 -10.45 -14.84 -1.24
CA ASN A 222 -11.19 -13.57 -1.41
C ASN A 222 -10.33 -12.29 -1.41
N SER A 223 -9.02 -12.39 -1.53
CA SER A 223 -8.16 -11.24 -1.73
C SER A 223 -7.68 -11.15 -3.18
N ASP A 224 -7.72 -9.97 -3.76
CA ASP A 224 -7.22 -9.71 -5.12
C ASP A 224 -6.85 -8.23 -5.32
N PHE A 225 -6.12 -7.95 -6.38
CA PHE A 225 -5.74 -6.61 -6.81
C PHE A 225 -5.68 -6.54 -8.33
N LYS A 226 -6.42 -5.58 -8.91
CA LYS A 226 -6.43 -5.29 -10.34
C LYS A 226 -6.02 -3.85 -10.58
N LYS A 227 -5.20 -3.63 -11.62
CA LYS A 227 -4.72 -2.30 -11.98
C LYS A 227 -4.73 -2.12 -13.50
N TYR A 228 -5.25 -0.99 -13.92
CA TYR A 228 -5.20 -0.47 -15.28
C TYR A 228 -4.38 0.81 -15.26
N SER A 229 -3.39 0.93 -16.11
CA SER A 229 -2.61 2.15 -16.23
C SER A 229 -2.28 2.46 -17.67
N MET A 230 -2.17 3.75 -17.96
CA MET A 230 -1.78 4.27 -19.26
C MET A 230 -0.68 5.31 -19.05
N ARG A 231 0.17 5.46 -20.05
CA ARG A 231 1.14 6.54 -20.10
C ARG A 231 1.19 7.14 -21.49
N MET A 232 1.30 8.47 -21.53
CA MET A 232 1.51 9.24 -22.73
C MET A 232 2.61 10.29 -22.48
N ASN A 233 3.69 10.21 -23.21
CA ASN A 233 4.75 11.20 -23.25
C ASN A 233 4.87 11.74 -24.68
N LEU A 234 4.70 13.04 -24.82
CA LEU A 234 4.89 13.77 -26.06
C LEU A 234 5.92 14.86 -25.81
N ASP A 235 6.91 14.97 -26.64
CA ASP A 235 7.85 16.08 -26.63
C ASP A 235 8.11 16.57 -28.06
N GLY A 236 8.31 17.86 -28.20
CA GLY A 236 8.55 18.42 -29.51
C GLY A 236 9.44 19.64 -29.47
N GLN A 237 10.09 19.89 -30.63
CA GLN A 237 10.91 21.07 -30.83
C GLN A 237 10.63 21.65 -32.24
N TYR A 238 10.34 22.93 -32.26
CA TYR A 238 10.24 23.68 -33.50
C TYR A 238 11.04 24.98 -33.38
N LYS A 239 12.12 25.08 -34.13
CA LYS A 239 13.09 26.20 -34.06
C LYS A 239 13.60 26.36 -32.60
N LYS A 240 13.33 27.51 -31.99
CA LYS A 240 13.73 27.89 -30.65
C LYS A 240 12.71 27.49 -29.57
N PHE A 241 11.59 26.90 -29.96
CA PHE A 241 10.50 26.53 -29.06
C PHE A 241 10.50 25.02 -28.83
N LYS A 242 10.50 24.61 -27.55
CA LYS A 242 10.28 23.21 -27.12
C LYS A 242 9.02 23.14 -26.29
N PHE A 243 8.33 22.03 -26.39
CA PHE A 243 7.14 21.74 -25.59
C PHE A 243 7.07 20.26 -25.25
N GLY A 244 6.33 19.93 -24.20
CA GLY A 244 6.08 18.55 -23.89
C GLY A 244 4.90 18.36 -22.95
N VAL A 245 4.36 17.13 -22.99
CA VAL A 245 3.24 16.66 -22.17
C VAL A 245 3.61 15.27 -21.66
N ASN A 246 3.49 15.09 -20.35
CA ASN A 246 3.52 13.78 -19.71
C ASN A 246 2.16 13.58 -19.02
N PHE A 247 1.53 12.44 -19.22
CA PHE A 247 0.23 12.13 -18.65
C PHE A 247 0.15 10.64 -18.30
N SER A 248 -0.16 10.32 -17.06
CA SER A 248 -0.15 8.96 -16.54
C SER A 248 -1.37 8.74 -15.62
N PRO A 249 -2.52 8.38 -16.16
CA PRO A 249 -3.67 7.95 -15.40
C PRO A 249 -3.53 6.47 -15.00
N SER A 250 -4.07 6.11 -13.84
CA SER A 250 -4.22 4.73 -13.41
C SER A 250 -5.49 4.57 -12.56
N TYR A 251 -6.09 3.41 -12.66
CA TYR A 251 -7.19 2.96 -11.82
C TYR A 251 -6.85 1.60 -11.26
N SER A 252 -7.15 1.38 -9.99
CA SER A 252 -7.00 0.06 -9.36
C SER A 252 -8.16 -0.23 -8.45
N THR A 253 -8.53 -1.50 -8.37
CA THR A 253 -9.47 -2.06 -7.41
C THR A 253 -8.81 -3.18 -6.63
N SER A 254 -9.11 -3.28 -5.34
CA SER A 254 -8.56 -4.28 -4.44
C SER A 254 -9.65 -4.80 -3.53
N ASN A 255 -9.87 -6.12 -3.54
CA ASN A 255 -10.56 -6.82 -2.48
C ASN A 255 -9.56 -7.18 -1.41
N ARG A 256 -9.72 -6.65 -0.22
CA ARG A 256 -8.79 -6.87 0.88
C ARG A 256 -9.41 -7.81 1.90
N VAL A 257 -8.58 -8.69 2.42
CA VAL A 257 -8.90 -9.52 3.58
C VAL A 257 -7.91 -9.14 4.67
N ASP A 258 -8.40 -8.85 5.87
CA ASP A 258 -7.52 -8.59 7.01
C ASP A 258 -6.76 -9.87 7.37
N ALA A 259 -5.64 -10.07 6.69
CA ALA A 259 -4.82 -11.26 6.83
C ALA A 259 -3.80 -11.14 7.98
N SER A 260 -3.43 -9.90 8.37
CA SER A 260 -2.34 -9.64 9.30
C SER A 260 -2.81 -8.75 10.45
N GLY A 261 -2.53 -9.15 11.66
CA GLY A 261 -2.88 -8.39 12.86
C GLY A 261 -3.63 -9.23 13.88
N ALA A 262 -3.84 -8.66 15.07
CA ALA A 262 -4.61 -9.30 16.12
C ALA A 262 -6.07 -9.48 15.67
N GLY A 263 -6.50 -10.74 15.59
CA GLY A 263 -7.84 -11.09 15.10
C GLY A 263 -7.98 -11.18 13.58
N GLY A 264 -6.90 -11.08 12.81
CA GLY A 264 -6.90 -11.30 11.37
C GLY A 264 -7.10 -12.76 10.96
N VAL A 265 -7.43 -13.00 9.69
CA VAL A 265 -7.74 -14.34 9.14
C VAL A 265 -6.62 -15.35 9.37
N VAL A 266 -5.36 -14.96 9.13
CA VAL A 266 -4.20 -15.86 9.31
C VAL A 266 -3.98 -16.19 10.79
N GLN A 267 -4.06 -15.19 11.67
CA GLN A 267 -3.94 -15.43 13.09
C GLN A 267 -5.05 -16.35 13.60
N SER A 268 -6.29 -16.10 13.15
CA SER A 268 -7.42 -16.96 13.52
C SER A 268 -7.24 -18.39 13.05
N ALA A 269 -6.70 -18.61 11.85
CA ALA A 269 -6.38 -19.94 11.33
C ALA A 269 -5.31 -20.67 12.15
N LEU A 270 -4.32 -19.95 12.67
CA LEU A 270 -3.27 -20.52 13.52
C LEU A 270 -3.74 -20.85 14.95
N MET A 271 -4.80 -20.19 15.41
CA MET A 271 -5.33 -20.35 16.77
C MET A 271 -6.58 -21.21 16.84
N MET A 272 -7.27 -21.47 15.72
CA MET A 272 -8.48 -22.27 15.70
C MET A 272 -8.17 -23.74 15.92
N PRO A 273 -8.85 -24.40 16.87
CA PRO A 273 -8.64 -25.83 17.14
C PRO A 273 -8.98 -26.71 15.92
N PRO A 274 -8.16 -27.71 15.60
CA PRO A 274 -8.37 -28.57 14.44
C PRO A 274 -9.54 -29.56 14.58
N VAL A 275 -10.08 -29.72 15.79
CA VAL A 275 -11.23 -30.60 16.09
C VAL A 275 -12.56 -30.05 15.58
N TRP A 276 -12.61 -28.78 15.13
CA TRP A 276 -13.79 -28.17 14.61
C TRP A 276 -13.80 -28.13 13.06
N PRO A 277 -14.90 -28.50 12.40
CA PRO A 277 -15.03 -28.36 10.95
C PRO A 277 -15.23 -26.87 10.57
N VAL A 278 -14.92 -26.54 9.31
CA VAL A 278 -15.21 -25.20 8.76
C VAL A 278 -16.72 -24.93 8.71
N TYR A 279 -17.48 -25.95 8.33
CA TYR A 279 -18.94 -25.86 8.15
C TYR A 279 -19.67 -26.87 9.02
N ASN A 280 -20.86 -26.52 9.47
CA ASN A 280 -21.80 -27.42 10.04
C ASN A 280 -22.40 -28.37 8.98
N ALA A 281 -23.13 -29.40 9.41
CA ALA A 281 -23.76 -30.36 8.50
C ALA A 281 -24.83 -29.73 7.57
N ASP A 282 -25.41 -28.60 7.94
CA ASP A 282 -26.35 -27.82 7.15
C ASP A 282 -25.70 -26.82 6.17
N GLY A 283 -24.35 -26.77 6.13
CA GLY A 283 -23.57 -25.88 5.28
C GLY A 283 -23.33 -24.48 5.87
N SER A 284 -23.87 -24.17 7.02
CA SER A 284 -23.56 -22.92 7.75
C SER A 284 -22.14 -22.95 8.33
N TYR A 285 -21.55 -21.78 8.59
CA TYR A 285 -20.25 -21.72 9.21
C TYR A 285 -20.27 -22.24 10.65
N ASN A 286 -19.28 -23.01 11.01
CA ASN A 286 -19.15 -23.50 12.38
C ASN A 286 -18.46 -22.45 13.25
N TYR A 287 -19.14 -22.02 14.30
CA TYR A 287 -18.62 -21.05 15.27
C TYR A 287 -18.32 -21.66 16.65
N GLN A 288 -18.42 -22.97 16.82
CA GLN A 288 -18.20 -23.65 18.10
C GLN A 288 -16.76 -23.50 18.57
N GLY A 289 -15.79 -23.42 17.65
CA GLY A 289 -14.38 -23.17 17.96
C GLY A 289 -14.08 -21.73 18.38
N ASN A 290 -15.02 -20.79 18.19
CA ASN A 290 -14.82 -19.40 18.55
C ASN A 290 -14.63 -19.27 20.08
N GLY A 291 -13.49 -18.72 20.48
CA GLY A 291 -13.20 -18.52 21.90
C GLY A 291 -13.02 -19.78 22.71
N TYR A 292 -12.67 -20.89 22.11
CA TYR A 292 -12.41 -22.16 22.77
C TYR A 292 -11.37 -22.07 23.91
N TRP A 293 -10.37 -21.20 23.73
CA TRP A 293 -9.33 -20.96 24.74
C TRP A 293 -9.78 -19.88 25.75
N ARG A 294 -10.55 -20.28 26.76
CA ARG A 294 -10.80 -19.45 27.93
C ARG A 294 -9.65 -19.60 28.92
N ILE A 295 -8.92 -18.54 29.17
CA ILE A 295 -8.03 -18.44 30.32
C ILE A 295 -8.77 -17.64 31.40
N GLY A 296 -9.39 -18.36 32.36
CA GLY A 296 -10.11 -17.75 33.49
C GLY A 296 -11.43 -17.04 33.07
N ASN A 297 -11.84 -16.07 33.90
CA ASN A 297 -13.05 -15.26 33.63
C ASN A 297 -12.82 -14.06 32.69
N ASP A 298 -11.65 -13.97 32.09
CA ASP A 298 -11.30 -12.85 31.23
C ASP A 298 -11.79 -13.09 29.80
N TYR A 299 -12.88 -12.43 29.44
CA TYR A 299 -13.51 -12.50 28.12
C TYR A 299 -12.74 -11.72 27.02
N GLN A 300 -11.67 -11.02 27.37
CA GLN A 300 -11.04 -10.07 26.45
C GLN A 300 -9.99 -10.68 25.52
N HIS A 301 -9.60 -11.93 25.70
CA HIS A 301 -8.45 -12.51 24.99
C HIS A 301 -8.81 -13.44 23.82
N ASN A 302 -10.10 -13.70 23.57
CA ASN A 302 -10.54 -14.68 22.57
C ASN A 302 -11.14 -13.99 21.33
N ALA A 303 -10.27 -13.31 20.59
CA ALA A 303 -10.61 -12.71 19.30
C ALA A 303 -10.49 -13.72 18.14
N ILE A 304 -10.86 -14.99 18.35
CA ILE A 304 -10.76 -16.02 17.32
C ILE A 304 -12.14 -16.24 16.74
N LEU A 305 -12.28 -16.06 15.44
CA LEU A 305 -13.46 -16.43 14.67
C LEU A 305 -13.06 -17.43 13.61
N ASN A 306 -14.05 -18.19 13.10
CA ASN A 306 -13.83 -19.05 11.94
C ASN A 306 -13.19 -18.25 10.81
N PRO A 307 -11.93 -18.54 10.43
CA PRO A 307 -11.20 -17.68 9.50
C PRO A 307 -11.76 -17.71 8.08
N VAL A 308 -12.40 -18.81 7.68
CA VAL A 308 -13.08 -18.92 6.37
C VAL A 308 -14.33 -18.05 6.36
N ALA A 309 -15.10 -18.05 7.47
CA ALA A 309 -16.25 -17.16 7.62
C ALA A 309 -15.82 -15.69 7.59
N MET A 310 -14.72 -15.34 8.28
CA MET A 310 -14.18 -13.98 8.25
C MET A 310 -13.83 -13.53 6.83
N ALA A 311 -13.16 -14.39 6.06
CA ALA A 311 -12.76 -14.07 4.71
C ALA A 311 -13.95 -13.96 3.73
N ASN A 312 -15.08 -14.63 4.01
CA ASN A 312 -16.24 -14.68 3.12
C ASN A 312 -17.37 -13.72 3.51
N LEU A 313 -17.51 -13.40 4.79
CA LEU A 313 -18.62 -12.60 5.33
C LEU A 313 -18.23 -11.14 5.64
N GLN A 314 -17.01 -10.79 5.33
CA GLN A 314 -16.52 -9.41 5.30
C GLN A 314 -16.13 -9.03 3.89
N SER A 315 -16.56 -7.87 3.44
CA SER A 315 -16.04 -7.25 2.22
C SER A 315 -15.26 -5.99 2.59
N ASP A 316 -14.15 -5.77 1.92
CA ASP A 316 -13.32 -4.56 2.03
C ASP A 316 -12.78 -4.24 0.64
N VAL A 317 -13.53 -3.43 -0.09
CA VAL A 317 -13.23 -3.05 -1.48
C VAL A 317 -12.67 -1.66 -1.51
N VAL A 318 -11.51 -1.51 -2.14
CA VAL A 318 -10.86 -0.21 -2.29
C VAL A 318 -10.61 0.09 -3.76
N ASP A 319 -11.24 1.13 -4.23
CA ASP A 319 -11.01 1.71 -5.56
C ASP A 319 -10.09 2.91 -5.45
N ARG A 320 -9.11 3.00 -6.35
CA ARG A 320 -8.18 4.12 -6.40
C ARG A 320 -7.99 4.63 -7.82
N MET A 321 -7.95 5.93 -7.94
CA MET A 321 -7.59 6.62 -9.16
C MET A 321 -6.39 7.52 -8.90
N ALA A 322 -5.36 7.39 -9.71
CA ALA A 322 -4.21 8.30 -9.66
C ALA A 322 -3.92 8.87 -11.04
N ILE A 323 -3.60 10.15 -11.08
CA ILE A 323 -3.21 10.84 -12.31
C ILE A 323 -1.97 11.67 -11.98
N VAL A 324 -0.87 11.44 -12.70
CA VAL A 324 0.32 12.29 -12.64
C VAL A 324 0.48 12.92 -14.02
N GLY A 325 0.63 14.24 -14.05
CA GLY A 325 0.76 14.94 -15.32
C GLY A 325 1.64 16.17 -15.26
N LYS A 326 2.26 16.52 -16.41
CA LYS A 326 3.05 17.73 -16.61
C LYS A 326 2.91 18.21 -18.03
N VAL A 327 2.79 19.53 -18.18
CA VAL A 327 2.95 20.22 -19.45
C VAL A 327 4.06 21.25 -19.29
N PHE A 328 4.87 21.44 -20.32
CA PHE A 328 5.89 22.47 -20.31
C PHE A 328 6.08 23.11 -21.68
N ALA A 329 6.58 24.34 -21.64
CA ALA A 329 7.04 25.07 -22.81
C ALA A 329 8.37 25.76 -22.48
N GLU A 330 9.30 25.72 -23.43
CA GLU A 330 10.60 26.36 -23.34
C GLU A 330 10.88 27.15 -24.59
N ILE A 331 11.40 28.35 -24.42
CA ILE A 331 11.85 29.23 -25.53
C ILE A 331 13.29 29.63 -25.33
N GLU A 332 14.09 29.52 -26.40
CA GLU A 332 15.45 30.09 -26.45
C GLU A 332 15.37 31.49 -27.03
N PHE A 333 15.57 32.52 -26.22
CA PHE A 333 15.57 33.91 -26.67
C PHE A 333 16.77 34.20 -27.57
N PHE A 334 17.96 33.88 -27.06
CA PHE A 334 19.22 33.91 -27.80
C PHE A 334 20.13 32.76 -27.31
N LYS A 335 21.21 32.50 -28.03
CA LYS A 335 22.11 31.37 -27.72
C LYS A 335 22.51 31.34 -26.27
N GLY A 336 22.08 30.28 -25.58
CA GLY A 336 22.39 30.04 -24.18
C GLY A 336 21.37 30.58 -23.17
N LEU A 337 20.45 31.49 -23.51
CA LEU A 337 19.37 31.96 -22.64
C LEU A 337 18.06 31.28 -22.95
N THR A 338 17.59 30.44 -22.04
CA THR A 338 16.30 29.77 -22.17
C THR A 338 15.36 30.16 -21.02
N TYR A 339 14.09 30.23 -21.31
CA TYR A 339 13.00 30.34 -20.33
C TYR A 339 12.08 29.14 -20.50
N ASN A 340 11.83 28.44 -19.39
CA ASN A 340 10.94 27.30 -19.30
C ASN A 340 9.82 27.61 -18.31
N ILE A 341 8.56 27.39 -18.73
CA ILE A 341 7.40 27.36 -17.86
C ILE A 341 6.85 25.95 -17.85
N SER A 342 6.54 25.43 -16.66
CA SER A 342 5.89 24.13 -16.53
C SER A 342 4.74 24.19 -15.53
N PHE A 343 3.70 23.42 -15.81
CA PHE A 343 2.62 23.11 -14.90
C PHE A 343 2.55 21.60 -14.72
N GLY A 344 2.68 21.15 -13.50
CA GLY A 344 2.61 19.73 -13.14
C GLY A 344 1.67 19.52 -11.96
N GLY A 345 1.21 18.30 -11.83
CA GLY A 345 0.40 17.94 -10.67
C GLY A 345 0.11 16.46 -10.60
N ASP A 346 -0.36 16.07 -9.43
CA ASP A 346 -0.87 14.73 -9.15
C ASP A 346 -2.24 14.81 -8.49
N TYR A 347 -3.12 13.93 -8.93
CA TYR A 347 -4.40 13.64 -8.32
C TYR A 347 -4.36 12.20 -7.79
N TYR A 348 -4.81 12.01 -6.56
CA TYR A 348 -5.00 10.69 -5.98
C TYR A 348 -6.34 10.65 -5.26
N GLY A 349 -7.26 9.84 -5.78
CA GLY A 349 -8.57 9.57 -5.18
C GLY A 349 -8.65 8.13 -4.69
N SER A 350 -9.31 7.93 -3.56
CA SER A 350 -9.59 6.60 -3.00
C SER A 350 -11.02 6.55 -2.50
N HIS A 351 -11.69 5.45 -2.81
CA HIS A 351 -13.00 5.09 -2.27
C HIS A 351 -12.89 3.72 -1.64
N ASN A 352 -13.36 3.57 -0.41
CA ASN A 352 -13.31 2.32 0.33
C ASN A 352 -14.70 2.01 0.88
N ASP A 353 -15.23 0.85 0.53
CA ASP A 353 -16.46 0.29 1.07
C ASP A 353 -16.14 -0.99 1.84
N THR A 354 -16.56 -1.03 3.09
CA THR A 354 -16.51 -2.24 3.91
C THR A 354 -17.90 -2.62 4.37
N TYR A 355 -18.15 -3.92 4.40
CA TYR A 355 -19.36 -4.49 4.94
C TYR A 355 -19.04 -5.72 5.76
N ARG A 356 -19.70 -5.87 6.89
CA ARG A 356 -19.64 -7.04 7.74
C ARG A 356 -21.05 -7.60 7.93
N SER A 357 -21.22 -8.85 7.54
CA SER A 357 -22.48 -9.58 7.58
C SER A 357 -22.96 -9.80 9.02
N SER A 358 -24.28 -9.88 9.18
CA SER A 358 -24.96 -10.28 10.42
C SER A 358 -24.58 -11.71 10.87
N GLU A 359 -24.19 -12.56 9.94
CA GLU A 359 -23.79 -13.95 10.21
C GLU A 359 -22.42 -14.07 10.86
N LEU A 360 -21.60 -13.01 10.85
CA LEU A 360 -20.29 -13.04 11.49
C LEU A 360 -20.39 -12.50 12.92
N PRO A 361 -20.20 -13.32 13.95
CA PRO A 361 -20.24 -12.88 15.35
C PRO A 361 -19.26 -11.75 15.65
N LEU A 362 -19.61 -10.87 16.60
CA LEU A 362 -18.70 -9.83 17.09
C LEU A 362 -17.64 -10.45 18.00
N LEU A 363 -16.40 -10.00 17.84
CA LEU A 363 -15.32 -10.33 18.77
C LEU A 363 -15.71 -9.88 20.19
N GLY A 364 -15.58 -10.79 21.18
CA GLY A 364 -15.87 -10.49 22.58
C GLY A 364 -17.34 -10.63 23.00
N GLN A 365 -18.27 -10.99 22.09
CA GLN A 365 -19.63 -11.36 22.49
C GLN A 365 -19.73 -12.83 22.89
N LYS A 366 -20.75 -13.14 23.70
CA LYS A 366 -21.00 -14.52 24.17
C LYS A 366 -21.18 -15.46 22.97
N TYR A 367 -20.60 -16.65 23.08
CA TYR A 367 -20.45 -17.70 22.06
C TYR A 367 -21.69 -18.13 21.28
N TYR A 368 -22.87 -17.75 21.71
CA TYR A 368 -24.13 -18.30 21.23
C TYR A 368 -24.99 -17.29 20.51
N ASP A 369 -24.55 -16.04 20.45
CA ASP A 369 -25.26 -15.04 19.65
C ASP A 369 -24.68 -15.09 18.22
N THR A 370 -25.29 -15.95 17.41
CA THR A 370 -24.83 -16.22 16.04
C THR A 370 -25.11 -15.08 15.07
N LYS A 371 -25.80 -14.03 15.52
CA LYS A 371 -26.11 -12.86 14.69
C LYS A 371 -25.62 -11.59 15.36
N SER A 372 -24.86 -10.82 14.63
CA SER A 372 -24.48 -9.46 15.00
C SER A 372 -25.24 -8.45 14.16
N ASN A 373 -25.33 -7.20 14.60
CA ASN A 373 -25.82 -6.16 13.70
C ASN A 373 -24.85 -5.99 12.54
N PRO A 374 -25.31 -6.06 11.28
CA PRO A 374 -24.47 -5.75 10.14
C PRO A 374 -23.95 -4.32 10.24
N ILE A 375 -22.73 -4.11 9.80
CA ILE A 375 -22.12 -2.79 9.78
C ILE A 375 -21.48 -2.52 8.43
N ALA A 376 -21.78 -1.35 7.88
CA ALA A 376 -21.12 -0.84 6.68
C ALA A 376 -20.33 0.43 7.03
N TYR A 377 -19.18 0.55 6.43
CA TYR A 377 -18.36 1.75 6.45
C TYR A 377 -18.02 2.14 5.02
N SER A 378 -18.20 3.40 4.68
CA SER A 378 -17.81 3.95 3.39
C SER A 378 -16.97 5.20 3.61
N SER A 379 -15.85 5.28 2.92
CA SER A 379 -15.01 6.48 2.93
C SER A 379 -14.55 6.85 1.54
N SER A 380 -14.53 8.14 1.26
CA SER A 380 -13.99 8.69 0.04
C SER A 380 -13.05 9.84 0.37
N GLY A 381 -11.98 9.93 -0.37
CA GLY A 381 -11.06 11.04 -0.22
C GLY A 381 -10.23 11.27 -1.46
N PHE A 382 -9.81 12.50 -1.67
CA PHE A 382 -8.87 12.80 -2.73
C PHE A 382 -7.83 13.83 -2.30
N TYR A 383 -6.66 13.70 -2.88
CA TYR A 383 -5.57 14.65 -2.86
C TYR A 383 -5.41 15.26 -4.24
N PHE A 384 -5.28 16.54 -4.29
CA PHE A 384 -4.92 17.27 -5.50
C PHE A 384 -3.75 18.19 -5.21
N ASN A 385 -2.62 17.89 -5.81
CA ASN A 385 -1.38 18.65 -5.68
C ASN A 385 -1.03 19.22 -7.05
N TRP A 386 -0.69 20.50 -7.13
CA TRP A 386 -0.23 21.15 -8.34
C TRP A 386 0.99 22.01 -8.08
N LEU A 387 1.85 22.09 -9.08
CA LEU A 387 3.08 22.86 -9.10
C LEU A 387 3.14 23.67 -10.39
N ILE A 388 3.40 24.96 -10.29
CA ILE A 388 3.83 25.79 -11.41
C ILE A 388 5.29 26.20 -11.17
N GLU A 389 6.11 26.09 -12.22
CA GLU A 389 7.53 26.44 -12.15
C GLU A 389 7.90 27.32 -13.34
N ASN A 390 8.60 28.42 -13.06
CA ASN A 390 9.24 29.32 -14.01
C ASN A 390 10.75 29.20 -13.83
N LYS A 391 11.46 28.87 -14.90
CA LYS A 391 12.90 28.67 -14.87
C LYS A 391 13.59 29.45 -15.99
N VAL A 392 14.54 30.27 -15.60
CA VAL A 392 15.49 30.92 -16.52
C VAL A 392 16.82 30.22 -16.39
N ASN A 393 17.38 29.82 -17.50
CA ASN A 393 18.70 29.20 -17.55
C ASN A 393 19.58 29.92 -18.57
N TYR A 394 20.78 30.33 -18.14
CA TYR A 394 21.78 30.96 -18.98
C TYR A 394 23.08 30.18 -18.96
N ASN A 395 23.46 29.65 -20.13
CA ASN A 395 24.69 28.90 -20.35
C ASN A 395 25.57 29.68 -21.31
N THR A 396 26.80 29.94 -20.92
CA THR A 396 27.79 30.58 -21.81
C THR A 396 29.18 30.02 -21.59
N THR A 397 29.98 30.02 -22.66
CA THR A 397 31.39 29.74 -22.59
C THR A 397 32.17 30.96 -23.13
N ILE A 398 33.06 31.51 -22.31
CA ILE A 398 33.83 32.70 -22.59
C ILE A 398 35.28 32.26 -22.85
N ASN A 399 35.84 32.69 -23.97
CA ASN A 399 37.21 32.37 -24.39
C ASN A 399 37.57 30.88 -24.37
N GLU A 400 36.59 30.01 -24.64
CA GLU A 400 36.70 28.53 -24.67
C GLU A 400 37.06 27.88 -23.31
N ASP A 401 37.63 28.63 -22.39
CA ASP A 401 38.16 28.15 -21.10
C ASP A 401 37.17 28.31 -19.93
N HIS A 402 36.25 29.27 -19.99
CA HIS A 402 35.37 29.65 -18.89
C HIS A 402 33.91 29.28 -19.18
N SER A 403 33.43 28.23 -18.57
CA SER A 403 32.02 27.85 -18.69
C SER A 403 31.24 28.36 -17.49
N LEU A 404 30.14 29.06 -17.73
CA LEU A 404 29.23 29.59 -16.71
C LEU A 404 27.79 29.09 -16.98
N ASN A 405 27.18 28.50 -15.96
CA ASN A 405 25.75 28.14 -15.93
C ASN A 405 25.06 28.89 -14.79
N LEU A 406 24.05 29.68 -15.12
CA LEU A 406 23.20 30.40 -14.16
C LEU A 406 21.77 29.86 -14.29
N VAL A 407 21.15 29.52 -13.16
CA VAL A 407 19.77 29.04 -13.08
C VAL A 407 19.01 29.85 -12.06
N LEU A 408 17.89 30.43 -12.49
CA LEU A 408 16.90 31.06 -11.60
C LEU A 408 15.59 30.29 -11.70
N VAL A 409 15.02 29.93 -10.55
CA VAL A 409 13.74 29.21 -10.49
C VAL A 409 12.81 29.93 -9.53
N GLN A 410 11.58 30.14 -9.96
CA GLN A 410 10.45 30.52 -9.12
C GLN A 410 9.40 29.42 -9.23
N SER A 411 8.90 28.94 -8.10
CA SER A 411 7.83 27.93 -8.10
C SER A 411 6.75 28.23 -7.08
N ALA A 412 5.55 27.77 -7.36
CA ALA A 412 4.43 27.75 -6.42
C ALA A 412 3.74 26.41 -6.48
N GLN A 413 3.45 25.85 -5.31
CA GLN A 413 2.80 24.56 -5.15
C GLN A 413 1.67 24.67 -4.12
N LYS A 414 0.60 23.92 -4.35
CA LYS A 414 -0.49 23.76 -3.40
C LYS A 414 -1.01 22.35 -3.42
N GLU A 415 -1.24 21.79 -2.24
CA GLU A 415 -1.98 20.55 -2.05
C GLU A 415 -3.31 20.82 -1.35
N THR A 416 -4.33 20.11 -1.77
CA THR A 416 -5.64 20.08 -1.13
C THR A 416 -6.04 18.63 -0.93
N TYR A 417 -6.38 18.29 0.31
CA TYR A 417 -7.07 17.05 0.66
C TYR A 417 -8.52 17.36 1.02
N LYS A 418 -9.44 16.51 0.56
CA LYS A 418 -10.82 16.44 1.04
C LYS A 418 -11.20 14.99 1.22
N GLY A 419 -11.85 14.68 2.32
CA GLY A 419 -12.34 13.34 2.62
C GLY A 419 -13.63 13.37 3.40
N ASN A 420 -14.34 12.27 3.34
CA ASN A 420 -15.52 12.00 4.14
C ASN A 420 -15.58 10.50 4.48
N ASN A 421 -16.23 10.18 5.58
CA ASN A 421 -16.54 8.81 5.95
C ASN A 421 -17.93 8.74 6.58
N VAL A 422 -18.59 7.59 6.40
CA VAL A 422 -19.93 7.31 6.91
C VAL A 422 -19.95 5.88 7.42
N THR A 423 -20.63 5.65 8.54
CA THR A 423 -20.91 4.32 9.10
C THR A 423 -22.41 4.14 9.22
N ALA A 424 -22.91 2.98 8.82
CA ALA A 424 -24.30 2.58 8.98
C ALA A 424 -24.40 1.22 9.68
N THR A 425 -25.47 1.06 10.46
CA THR A 425 -25.85 -0.18 11.17
C THR A 425 -27.34 -0.45 10.92
N ASP A 426 -27.89 -1.47 11.55
CA ASP A 426 -29.33 -1.79 11.53
C ASP A 426 -29.86 -2.04 10.10
N PHE A 427 -29.14 -2.89 9.36
CA PHE A 427 -29.57 -3.35 8.04
C PHE A 427 -30.70 -4.37 8.18
N PRO A 428 -31.71 -4.34 7.32
CA PRO A 428 -32.85 -5.30 7.38
C PRO A 428 -32.43 -6.72 7.00
N ASN A 429 -31.35 -6.87 6.21
CA ASN A 429 -30.75 -8.12 5.76
C ASN A 429 -29.35 -7.86 5.19
N ASP A 430 -28.63 -8.94 4.83
CA ASP A 430 -27.27 -8.88 4.25
C ASP A 430 -27.25 -8.73 2.72
N TYR A 431 -28.39 -8.58 2.04
CA TYR A 431 -28.42 -8.43 0.57
C TYR A 431 -28.04 -7.01 0.12
N ILE A 432 -28.40 -5.99 0.89
CA ILE A 432 -28.05 -4.60 0.59
C ILE A 432 -26.89 -4.21 1.50
N GLN A 433 -25.68 -4.20 0.95
CA GLN A 433 -24.45 -3.99 1.71
C GLN A 433 -23.91 -2.55 1.63
N THR A 434 -24.64 -1.65 1.00
CA THR A 434 -24.28 -0.23 0.88
C THR A 434 -24.84 0.59 2.03
N ILE A 435 -24.22 1.73 2.34
CA ILE A 435 -24.64 2.65 3.42
C ILE A 435 -26.15 2.96 3.40
N GLY A 436 -26.73 3.10 2.21
CA GLY A 436 -28.18 3.40 2.05
C GLY A 436 -29.11 2.26 2.47
N GLY A 437 -28.62 1.05 2.71
CA GLY A 437 -29.39 -0.10 3.19
C GLY A 437 -29.59 -0.13 4.70
N GLY A 438 -28.81 0.65 5.46
CA GLY A 438 -28.85 0.71 6.91
C GLY A 438 -29.17 2.10 7.46
N THR A 439 -29.14 2.23 8.77
CA THR A 439 -29.28 3.49 9.50
C THR A 439 -27.89 4.12 9.67
N VAL A 440 -27.70 5.34 9.17
CA VAL A 440 -26.43 6.08 9.35
C VAL A 440 -26.26 6.46 10.82
N THR A 441 -25.17 6.02 11.42
CA THR A 441 -24.86 6.24 12.85
C THR A 441 -23.71 7.22 13.07
N LYS A 442 -22.79 7.34 12.10
CA LYS A 442 -21.65 8.26 12.17
C LYS A 442 -21.35 8.83 10.79
N GLY A 443 -20.93 10.07 10.74
CA GLY A 443 -20.43 10.72 9.53
C GLY A 443 -19.41 11.79 9.90
N ASN A 444 -18.36 11.92 9.10
CA ASN A 444 -17.34 12.94 9.25
C ASN A 444 -16.86 13.43 7.89
N SER A 445 -16.34 14.65 7.85
CA SER A 445 -15.67 15.20 6.66
C SER A 445 -14.48 16.04 7.06
N ASP A 446 -13.39 15.93 6.29
CA ASP A 446 -12.12 16.60 6.52
C ASP A 446 -11.68 17.38 5.30
N LYS A 447 -11.03 18.53 5.53
CA LYS A 447 -10.36 19.29 4.50
C LYS A 447 -9.06 19.86 5.06
N THR A 448 -7.96 19.54 4.39
CA THR A 448 -6.66 20.15 4.69
C THR A 448 -6.05 20.77 3.43
N GLN A 449 -5.29 21.84 3.63
CA GLN A 449 -4.59 22.51 2.52
C GLN A 449 -3.24 23.01 3.01
N TRP A 450 -2.26 22.97 2.13
CA TRP A 450 -1.00 23.67 2.33
C TRP A 450 -0.48 24.23 1.02
N SER A 451 0.36 25.22 1.10
CA SER A 451 1.02 25.83 -0.06
C SER A 451 2.45 26.20 0.26
N ILE A 452 3.29 26.20 -0.76
CA ILE A 452 4.69 26.64 -0.67
C ILE A 452 5.04 27.48 -1.90
N ALA A 453 5.76 28.56 -1.70
CA ALA A 453 6.38 29.34 -2.75
C ALA A 453 7.89 29.32 -2.57
N SER A 454 8.63 29.15 -3.66
CA SER A 454 10.09 28.97 -3.59
C SER A 454 10.80 29.80 -4.65
N TYR A 455 11.97 30.32 -4.27
CA TYR A 455 12.90 31.00 -5.15
C TYR A 455 14.27 30.35 -5.02
N LEU A 456 14.89 29.99 -6.13
CA LEU A 456 16.23 29.39 -6.19
C LEU A 456 17.09 30.17 -7.18
N ALA A 457 18.30 30.50 -6.77
CA ALA A 457 19.37 30.95 -7.66
C ALA A 457 20.57 30.02 -7.52
N ARG A 458 21.12 29.55 -8.63
CA ARG A 458 22.32 28.71 -8.68
C ARG A 458 23.28 29.20 -9.74
N ALA A 459 24.56 29.28 -9.40
CA ALA A 459 25.65 29.56 -10.31
C ALA A 459 26.63 28.38 -10.28
N GLN A 460 27.05 27.93 -11.45
CA GLN A 460 28.11 26.94 -11.64
C GLN A 460 29.14 27.50 -12.60
N TYR A 461 30.39 27.43 -12.22
CA TYR A 461 31.53 27.92 -13.00
C TYR A 461 32.55 26.80 -13.16
N SER A 462 33.12 26.69 -14.35
CA SER A 462 34.21 25.76 -14.67
C SER A 462 35.29 26.47 -15.47
N TYR A 463 36.52 26.33 -15.04
CA TYR A 463 37.73 26.81 -15.74
C TYR A 463 38.48 25.63 -16.33
N LYS A 464 38.58 25.60 -17.67
CA LYS A 464 39.28 24.56 -18.48
C LYS A 464 38.77 23.14 -18.17
N GLY A 465 37.54 22.97 -17.68
CA GLY A 465 37.04 21.66 -17.22
C GLY A 465 37.79 21.05 -16.00
N LYS A 466 38.77 21.79 -15.43
CA LYS A 466 39.66 21.31 -14.37
C LYS A 466 39.26 21.86 -12.98
N TYR A 467 38.90 23.13 -12.91
CA TYR A 467 38.49 23.78 -11.64
C TYR A 467 37.04 24.10 -11.74
N MET A 468 36.28 23.62 -10.77
CA MET A 468 34.82 23.80 -10.73
C MET A 468 34.40 24.41 -9.40
N ALA A 469 33.45 25.38 -9.44
CA ALA A 469 32.86 25.96 -8.28
C ALA A 469 31.32 26.02 -8.51
N SER A 470 30.54 25.83 -7.45
CA SER A 470 29.10 26.01 -7.48
C SER A 470 28.62 26.68 -6.21
N ALA A 471 27.64 27.56 -6.36
CA ALA A 471 26.93 28.19 -5.26
C ALA A 471 25.42 28.18 -5.56
N ALA A 472 24.61 27.97 -4.52
CA ALA A 472 23.17 28.02 -4.62
C ALA A 472 22.60 28.69 -3.37
N ILE A 473 21.54 29.48 -3.57
CA ILE A 473 20.70 30.03 -2.52
C ILE A 473 19.25 29.71 -2.82
N ARG A 474 18.50 29.33 -1.79
CA ARG A 474 17.08 29.02 -1.90
C ARG A 474 16.35 29.67 -0.73
N ALA A 475 15.16 30.19 -1.03
CA ALA A 475 14.20 30.67 -0.05
C ALA A 475 12.86 29.97 -0.27
N ASP A 476 12.31 29.40 0.80
CA ASP A 476 11.02 28.69 0.80
C ASP A 476 10.05 29.35 1.77
N GLY A 477 8.87 29.73 1.28
CA GLY A 477 7.78 30.25 2.09
C GLY A 477 6.65 29.24 2.18
N SER A 478 6.40 28.69 3.38
CA SER A 478 5.40 27.64 3.60
C SER A 478 4.24 28.10 4.48
N SER A 479 3.01 27.78 4.06
CA SER A 479 1.80 28.01 4.84
C SER A 479 1.67 27.14 6.10
N ARG A 480 2.54 26.13 6.27
CA ARG A 480 2.56 25.24 7.45
C ARG A 480 3.20 25.89 8.67
N PHE A 481 3.97 26.96 8.46
CA PHE A 481 4.60 27.72 9.53
C PHE A 481 3.77 28.94 9.93
N GLY A 482 3.91 29.38 11.19
CA GLY A 482 3.25 30.58 11.72
C GLY A 482 3.62 31.86 10.95
N GLU A 483 2.78 32.87 11.06
CA GLU A 483 2.84 34.10 10.22
C GLU A 483 4.23 34.75 10.14
N ASN A 484 4.96 34.77 11.25
CA ASN A 484 6.28 35.44 11.33
C ASN A 484 7.46 34.52 10.92
N ASN A 485 7.23 33.23 10.64
CA ASN A 485 8.27 32.22 10.36
C ASN A 485 8.01 31.46 9.06
N ARG A 486 7.24 32.00 8.12
CA ARG A 486 6.87 31.33 6.89
C ARG A 486 8.01 31.15 5.91
N TRP A 487 9.01 32.02 5.96
CA TRP A 487 10.17 32.04 5.07
C TRP A 487 11.43 31.53 5.77
N GLY A 488 12.17 30.67 5.08
CA GLY A 488 13.45 30.13 5.51
C GLY A 488 14.37 29.82 4.34
#